data_7601aa31fa292fd9374430337b2f840a
#
_entry.id   7601aa31fa292fd9374430337b2f840a
#
_cell.length_a   1.000
_cell.length_b   1.000
_cell.length_c   1.000
_cell.angle_alpha   90.00
_cell.angle_beta   90.00
_cell.angle_gamma   90.00
#
_symmetry.space_group_name_H-M   'P 1'
#
loop_
_entity.id
_entity.type
_entity.pdbx_description
1 polymer ?
#
loop_
_entity_poly.entity_id
_entity_poly.type
_entity_poly.pdbx_seq_one_letter_code
_entity_poly.pdbx_strand_id
1 'polypeptide(L)'
;MSRDFAVKGEKVLYVSGEESLEQIKLRGDRLGVKGGEMYLLAETNVERIISHAEKLNPRVFVLDSVQAVFSSKLSSTPGTISQVREVTNQVFRFAKKNEIPSFLIGHITKEGSLAGPKSLEHIVDVVLYFEGEREHSYRVLRAIKNRFGPVSELAIFEMGSRGLKAVLNPSAFFLKERPAGAAGSVVVCTIKGSRPLLTEIQALVSSTLFAGNPRRMTIGLDHFRTAMLLAVVEKKLGYSFGGEDVYINVAGGLVINEPAMDLGVIMAVVSCLKNKAVPPDLTVFGEIGLSGEVRSVSQPLARVKEAASLGFKTVVLPKANLGEENMPDINLIGVQNIKEALRNIF
;
A
#
# COMPACT_ATOMS: atom_id res chain seq x y z
N MET A 1 -12.40 -8.61 12.54
CA MET A 1 -13.27 -7.48 12.98
C MET A 1 -14.64 -7.96 13.41
N SER A 2 -15.56 -8.40 12.53
CA SER A 2 -16.91 -8.88 12.95
C SER A 2 -16.85 -9.95 14.05
N ARG A 3 -15.91 -10.90 13.93
CA ARG A 3 -15.61 -11.91 14.96
C ARG A 3 -15.26 -11.29 16.30
N ASP A 4 -14.42 -10.27 16.32
CA ASP A 4 -13.89 -9.72 17.58
C ASP A 4 -14.98 -8.99 18.37
N PHE A 5 -15.95 -8.38 17.69
CA PHE A 5 -17.14 -7.83 18.32
C PHE A 5 -18.07 -8.94 18.86
N ALA A 6 -18.34 -9.96 18.03
CA ALA A 6 -19.22 -11.05 18.42
C ALA A 6 -18.68 -11.85 19.64
N VAL A 7 -17.35 -12.09 19.70
CA VAL A 7 -16.69 -12.77 20.83
C VAL A 7 -16.79 -11.94 22.12
N LYS A 8 -16.89 -10.60 22.01
CA LYS A 8 -17.12 -9.72 23.16
C LYS A 8 -18.57 -9.66 23.64
N GLY A 9 -19.45 -10.50 23.08
CA GLY A 9 -20.87 -10.53 23.40
C GLY A 9 -21.72 -9.46 22.73
N GLU A 10 -21.15 -8.74 21.76
CA GLU A 10 -21.88 -7.74 21.00
C GLU A 10 -22.63 -8.37 19.82
N LYS A 11 -23.91 -8.05 19.64
CA LYS A 11 -24.69 -8.55 18.52
C LYS A 11 -24.19 -7.99 17.20
N VAL A 12 -23.74 -8.86 16.30
CA VAL A 12 -23.29 -8.52 14.95
C VAL A 12 -24.27 -9.11 13.95
N LEU A 13 -24.84 -8.28 13.07
CA LEU A 13 -25.59 -8.76 11.91
C LEU A 13 -24.69 -8.70 10.68
N TYR A 14 -24.38 -9.87 10.11
CA TYR A 14 -23.68 -10.02 8.84
C TYR A 14 -24.66 -10.43 7.75
N VAL A 15 -24.86 -9.56 6.79
CA VAL A 15 -25.74 -9.77 5.64
C VAL A 15 -24.91 -10.10 4.43
N SER A 16 -25.22 -11.22 3.77
CA SER A 16 -24.61 -11.60 2.48
C SER A 16 -25.64 -11.54 1.37
N GLY A 17 -25.30 -10.82 0.31
CA GLY A 17 -26.05 -10.82 -0.94
C GLY A 17 -25.50 -11.79 -1.99
N GLU A 18 -24.32 -12.39 -1.76
CA GLU A 18 -23.62 -13.21 -2.76
C GLU A 18 -23.42 -14.66 -2.32
N GLU A 19 -23.12 -14.89 -1.05
CA GLU A 19 -22.78 -16.21 -0.51
C GLU A 19 -23.92 -16.81 0.29
N SER A 20 -24.03 -18.15 0.21
CA SER A 20 -24.97 -18.90 1.05
C SER A 20 -24.51 -18.93 2.51
N LEU A 21 -25.46 -19.21 3.41
CA LEU A 21 -25.17 -19.32 4.85
C LEU A 21 -24.15 -20.42 5.13
N GLU A 22 -24.18 -21.53 4.36
CA GLU A 22 -23.24 -22.63 4.50
C GLU A 22 -21.82 -22.21 4.11
N GLN A 23 -21.64 -21.44 3.02
CA GLN A 23 -20.36 -20.93 2.57
C GLN A 23 -19.75 -19.97 3.61
N ILE A 24 -20.57 -19.07 4.16
CA ILE A 24 -20.13 -18.14 5.22
C ILE A 24 -19.73 -18.92 6.46
N LYS A 25 -20.50 -19.96 6.84
CA LYS A 25 -20.19 -20.82 7.99
C LYS A 25 -18.86 -21.54 7.81
N LEU A 26 -18.62 -22.18 6.66
CA LEU A 26 -17.35 -22.86 6.35
C LEU A 26 -16.16 -21.89 6.43
N ARG A 27 -16.34 -20.65 5.95
CA ARG A 27 -15.34 -19.60 6.06
C ARG A 27 -15.12 -19.21 7.53
N GLY A 28 -16.18 -19.04 8.28
CA GLY A 28 -16.15 -18.74 9.72
C GLY A 28 -15.40 -19.81 10.51
N ASP A 29 -15.68 -21.08 10.25
CA ASP A 29 -15.03 -22.22 10.91
C ASP A 29 -13.53 -22.22 10.63
N ARG A 30 -13.11 -21.99 9.36
CA ARG A 30 -11.69 -21.88 8.98
C ARG A 30 -10.98 -20.72 9.70
N LEU A 31 -11.68 -19.61 9.88
CA LEU A 31 -11.16 -18.43 10.59
C LEU A 31 -11.24 -18.58 12.12
N GLY A 32 -11.76 -19.69 12.62
CA GLY A 32 -11.90 -19.97 14.05
C GLY A 32 -12.95 -19.08 14.72
N VAL A 33 -14.01 -18.72 14.01
CA VAL A 33 -15.19 -18.05 14.59
C VAL A 33 -15.99 -19.13 15.33
N LYS A 34 -15.77 -19.23 16.65
CA LYS A 34 -16.51 -20.17 17.51
C LYS A 34 -17.31 -19.40 18.54
N GLY A 35 -18.63 -19.52 18.48
CA GLY A 35 -19.55 -18.85 19.42
C GLY A 35 -19.64 -17.33 19.22
N GLY A 36 -20.36 -16.68 20.08
CA GLY A 36 -20.63 -15.25 20.07
C GLY A 36 -21.96 -14.89 19.42
N GLU A 37 -22.32 -13.62 19.52
CA GLU A 37 -23.60 -13.05 19.07
C GLU A 37 -23.52 -12.63 17.59
N MET A 38 -23.08 -13.56 16.70
CA MET A 38 -23.00 -13.31 15.25
C MET A 38 -24.20 -13.92 14.54
N TYR A 39 -25.05 -13.08 13.99
CA TYR A 39 -26.23 -13.42 13.22
C TYR A 39 -25.95 -13.29 11.73
N LEU A 40 -26.30 -14.31 10.97
CA LEU A 40 -26.10 -14.38 9.53
C LEU A 40 -27.44 -14.26 8.81
N LEU A 41 -27.51 -13.42 7.79
CA LEU A 41 -28.68 -13.23 6.94
C LEU A 41 -28.29 -13.30 5.47
N ALA A 42 -28.86 -14.24 4.71
CA ALA A 42 -28.75 -14.29 3.26
C ALA A 42 -30.01 -13.61 2.68
N GLU A 43 -29.88 -12.36 2.23
CA GLU A 43 -30.96 -11.56 1.67
C GLU A 43 -30.39 -10.49 0.73
N THR A 44 -31.12 -10.19 -0.34
CA THR A 44 -30.73 -9.21 -1.37
C THR A 44 -31.66 -8.00 -1.43
N ASN A 45 -32.82 -8.02 -0.78
CA ASN A 45 -33.72 -6.89 -0.71
C ASN A 45 -33.42 -6.01 0.50
N VAL A 46 -33.04 -4.73 0.29
CA VAL A 46 -32.61 -3.82 1.36
C VAL A 46 -33.73 -3.51 2.37
N GLU A 47 -34.94 -3.43 1.92
CA GLU A 47 -36.12 -3.15 2.81
C GLU A 47 -36.31 -4.29 3.81
N ARG A 48 -36.18 -5.55 3.37
CA ARG A 48 -36.21 -6.73 4.24
C ARG A 48 -34.99 -6.79 5.17
N ILE A 49 -33.80 -6.50 4.64
CA ILE A 49 -32.59 -6.44 5.44
C ILE A 49 -32.74 -5.46 6.60
N ILE A 50 -33.24 -4.25 6.34
CA ILE A 50 -33.44 -3.22 7.35
C ILE A 50 -34.51 -3.67 8.39
N SER A 51 -35.61 -4.30 7.93
CA SER A 51 -36.62 -4.82 8.83
C SER A 51 -36.07 -5.89 9.79
N HIS A 52 -35.22 -6.79 9.31
CA HIS A 52 -34.54 -7.76 10.17
C HIS A 52 -33.55 -7.08 11.13
N ALA A 53 -32.79 -6.09 10.65
CA ALA A 53 -31.83 -5.34 11.46
C ALA A 53 -32.55 -4.55 12.59
N GLU A 54 -33.68 -3.92 12.32
CA GLU A 54 -34.48 -3.22 13.33
C GLU A 54 -35.01 -4.16 14.43
N LYS A 55 -35.45 -5.39 14.06
CA LYS A 55 -35.90 -6.40 15.04
C LYS A 55 -34.75 -6.95 15.89
N LEU A 56 -33.57 -7.17 15.28
CA LEU A 56 -32.43 -7.73 15.97
C LEU A 56 -31.75 -6.69 16.86
N ASN A 57 -31.77 -5.41 16.44
CA ASN A 57 -31.06 -4.29 17.06
C ASN A 57 -29.56 -4.61 17.28
N PRO A 58 -28.79 -4.83 16.19
CA PRO A 58 -27.42 -5.23 16.30
C PRO A 58 -26.54 -4.07 16.74
N ARG A 59 -25.43 -4.37 17.44
CA ARG A 59 -24.41 -3.37 17.79
C ARG A 59 -23.50 -3.03 16.61
N VAL A 60 -23.36 -3.93 15.64
CA VAL A 60 -22.59 -3.74 14.41
C VAL A 60 -23.36 -4.37 13.24
N PHE A 61 -23.41 -3.65 12.13
CA PHE A 61 -24.04 -4.10 10.88
C PHE A 61 -22.98 -4.24 9.78
N VAL A 62 -23.02 -5.35 9.04
CA VAL A 62 -22.12 -5.61 7.89
C VAL A 62 -22.95 -6.04 6.70
N LEU A 63 -22.75 -5.42 5.54
CA LEU A 63 -23.38 -5.77 4.26
C LEU A 63 -22.30 -6.17 3.23
N ASP A 64 -22.34 -7.41 2.73
CA ASP A 64 -21.38 -8.03 1.80
C ASP A 64 -22.11 -8.71 0.63
N SER A 65 -22.11 -8.14 -0.57
CA SER A 65 -21.66 -6.84 -1.01
C SER A 65 -22.83 -5.89 -1.30
N VAL A 66 -22.56 -4.58 -1.30
CA VAL A 66 -23.58 -3.59 -1.63
C VAL A 66 -24.09 -3.71 -3.07
N GLN A 67 -23.28 -4.27 -3.99
CA GLN A 67 -23.65 -4.49 -5.39
C GLN A 67 -24.67 -5.60 -5.58
N ALA A 68 -24.68 -6.58 -4.70
CA ALA A 68 -25.62 -7.71 -4.78
C ALA A 68 -27.00 -7.39 -4.23
N VAL A 69 -27.13 -6.27 -3.53
CA VAL A 69 -28.38 -5.85 -2.87
C VAL A 69 -29.13 -4.83 -3.73
N PHE A 70 -30.45 -4.88 -3.71
CA PHE A 70 -31.32 -3.97 -4.43
C PHE A 70 -32.45 -3.40 -3.57
N SER A 71 -32.99 -2.27 -3.99
CA SER A 71 -34.20 -1.67 -3.45
C SER A 71 -35.38 -1.90 -4.40
N SER A 72 -36.47 -2.35 -3.88
CA SER A 72 -37.73 -2.49 -4.64
C SER A 72 -38.35 -1.16 -5.11
N LYS A 73 -37.82 -0.03 -4.63
CA LYS A 73 -38.24 1.32 -5.03
C LYS A 73 -37.73 1.74 -6.41
N LEU A 74 -36.75 1.03 -6.94
CA LEU A 74 -36.15 1.31 -8.23
C LEU A 74 -36.36 0.12 -9.17
N SER A 75 -36.70 0.40 -10.42
CA SER A 75 -36.84 -0.62 -11.48
C SER A 75 -35.53 -1.05 -12.13
N SER A 76 -34.40 -0.39 -11.79
CA SER A 76 -33.09 -0.72 -12.33
C SER A 76 -32.55 -2.02 -11.74
N THR A 77 -31.71 -2.73 -12.51
CA THR A 77 -31.11 -4.01 -12.08
C THR A 77 -30.12 -3.84 -10.91
N PRO A 78 -29.96 -4.86 -10.03
CA PRO A 78 -28.93 -4.87 -9.00
C PRO A 78 -27.54 -4.57 -9.57
N GLY A 79 -26.67 -3.94 -8.80
CA GLY A 79 -25.30 -3.58 -9.22
C GLY A 79 -25.20 -2.30 -10.05
N THR A 80 -26.30 -1.71 -10.54
CA THR A 80 -26.27 -0.40 -11.20
C THR A 80 -25.98 0.72 -10.19
N ILE A 81 -25.39 1.85 -10.68
CA ILE A 81 -25.05 3.01 -9.82
C ILE A 81 -26.26 3.48 -9.01
N SER A 82 -27.44 3.55 -9.64
CA SER A 82 -28.67 3.99 -9.01
C SER A 82 -29.07 3.07 -7.86
N GLN A 83 -29.03 1.77 -8.06
CA GLN A 83 -29.33 0.78 -7.02
C GLN A 83 -28.32 0.85 -5.87
N VAL A 84 -27.04 0.80 -6.17
CA VAL A 84 -25.99 0.85 -5.16
C VAL A 84 -26.07 2.12 -4.32
N ARG A 85 -26.39 3.26 -4.94
CA ARG A 85 -26.57 4.54 -4.25
C ARG A 85 -27.81 4.54 -3.37
N GLU A 86 -28.95 4.00 -3.84
CA GLU A 86 -30.21 3.93 -3.09
C GLU A 86 -30.05 2.98 -1.88
N VAL A 87 -29.49 1.78 -2.10
CA VAL A 87 -29.20 0.82 -1.02
C VAL A 87 -28.33 1.47 0.06
N THR A 88 -27.23 2.12 -0.37
CA THR A 88 -26.33 2.81 0.58
C THR A 88 -27.06 3.91 1.35
N ASN A 89 -27.89 4.71 0.70
CA ASN A 89 -28.65 5.77 1.37
C ASN A 89 -29.64 5.20 2.40
N GLN A 90 -30.30 4.09 2.10
CA GLN A 90 -31.23 3.45 3.04
C GLN A 90 -30.48 2.89 4.25
N VAL A 91 -29.37 2.17 4.03
CA VAL A 91 -28.52 1.67 5.12
C VAL A 91 -27.93 2.81 5.95
N PHE A 92 -27.47 3.89 5.30
CA PHE A 92 -26.96 5.07 6.01
C PHE A 92 -28.02 5.71 6.93
N ARG A 93 -29.26 5.89 6.43
CA ARG A 93 -30.35 6.44 7.26
C ARG A 93 -30.67 5.55 8.44
N PHE A 94 -30.75 4.22 8.21
CA PHE A 94 -30.96 3.23 9.26
C PHE A 94 -29.83 3.28 10.30
N ALA A 95 -28.59 3.23 9.88
CA ALA A 95 -27.41 3.26 10.73
C ALA A 95 -27.37 4.52 11.59
N LYS A 96 -27.60 5.69 10.97
CA LYS A 96 -27.59 6.98 11.65
C LYS A 96 -28.73 7.13 12.65
N LYS A 97 -29.93 6.69 12.28
CA LYS A 97 -31.10 6.74 13.16
C LYS A 97 -30.93 5.91 14.44
N ASN A 98 -30.28 4.75 14.31
CA ASN A 98 -30.11 3.79 15.40
C ASN A 98 -28.70 3.81 16.02
N GLU A 99 -27.82 4.73 15.59
CA GLU A 99 -26.43 4.85 16.05
C GLU A 99 -25.63 3.55 15.92
N ILE A 100 -25.87 2.80 14.82
CA ILE A 100 -25.24 1.51 14.56
C ILE A 100 -24.05 1.68 13.59
N PRO A 101 -22.80 1.41 14.02
CA PRO A 101 -21.66 1.31 13.11
C PRO A 101 -21.92 0.30 12.00
N SER A 102 -21.84 0.76 10.75
CA SER A 102 -22.18 -0.06 9.59
C SER A 102 -21.02 -0.14 8.61
N PHE A 103 -20.69 -1.37 8.18
CA PHE A 103 -19.66 -1.67 7.20
C PHE A 103 -20.32 -2.11 5.89
N LEU A 104 -20.10 -1.36 4.84
CA LEU A 104 -20.54 -1.68 3.48
C LEU A 104 -19.33 -2.19 2.70
N ILE A 105 -19.38 -3.45 2.28
CA ILE A 105 -18.34 -4.05 1.45
C ILE A 105 -18.74 -3.87 0.00
N GLY A 106 -17.79 -3.40 -0.82
CA GLY A 106 -17.97 -3.21 -2.24
C GLY A 106 -16.76 -3.67 -3.02
N HIS A 107 -16.98 -4.16 -4.25
CA HIS A 107 -15.94 -4.61 -5.16
C HIS A 107 -15.56 -3.52 -6.15
N ILE A 108 -14.25 -3.36 -6.39
CA ILE A 108 -13.69 -2.49 -7.43
C ILE A 108 -13.32 -3.37 -8.62
N THR A 109 -13.71 -2.99 -9.84
CA THR A 109 -13.23 -3.69 -11.05
C THR A 109 -11.83 -3.26 -11.45
N LYS A 110 -11.15 -4.10 -12.23
CA LYS A 110 -9.78 -3.88 -12.72
C LYS A 110 -9.58 -2.58 -13.50
N GLU A 111 -10.64 -2.04 -14.09
CA GLU A 111 -10.60 -0.82 -14.91
C GLU A 111 -10.79 0.47 -14.10
N GLY A 112 -10.94 0.40 -12.78
CA GLY A 112 -11.10 1.59 -11.93
C GLY A 112 -12.35 2.43 -12.21
N SER A 113 -13.19 2.00 -13.14
CA SER A 113 -14.34 2.74 -13.69
C SER A 113 -15.69 2.21 -13.25
N LEU A 114 -15.76 1.30 -12.25
CA LEU A 114 -17.08 0.85 -11.84
C LEU A 114 -17.79 1.86 -10.96
N ALA A 115 -18.88 2.03 -11.40
CA ALA A 115 -20.15 2.54 -10.98
C ALA A 115 -20.55 2.27 -9.50
N GLY A 116 -19.60 2.16 -8.58
CA GLY A 116 -19.95 1.88 -7.19
C GLY A 116 -19.14 2.69 -6.17
N PRO A 117 -17.83 2.46 -5.99
CA PRO A 117 -17.12 3.02 -4.84
C PRO A 117 -17.05 4.54 -4.85
N LYS A 118 -16.69 5.18 -5.96
CA LYS A 118 -16.60 6.65 -6.02
C LYS A 118 -17.93 7.36 -5.78
N SER A 119 -19.05 6.77 -6.21
CA SER A 119 -20.37 7.35 -5.98
C SER A 119 -20.82 7.25 -4.51
N LEU A 120 -20.23 6.34 -3.73
CA LEU A 120 -20.51 6.12 -2.31
C LEU A 120 -19.62 6.95 -1.38
N GLU A 121 -18.45 7.38 -1.84
CA GLU A 121 -17.49 8.13 -1.03
C GLU A 121 -18.08 9.39 -0.40
N HIS A 122 -19.08 10.00 -1.04
CA HIS A 122 -19.74 11.19 -0.51
C HIS A 122 -20.74 10.87 0.60
N ILE A 123 -21.33 9.66 0.60
CA ILE A 123 -22.38 9.23 1.52
C ILE A 123 -21.80 8.75 2.85
N VAL A 124 -20.72 7.96 2.79
CA VAL A 124 -20.12 7.31 3.95
C VAL A 124 -19.10 8.22 4.66
N ASP A 125 -18.85 7.98 5.94
CA ASP A 125 -17.90 8.77 6.74
C ASP A 125 -16.47 8.34 6.56
N VAL A 126 -16.22 7.06 6.31
CA VAL A 126 -14.91 6.45 6.13
C VAL A 126 -14.91 5.60 4.86
N VAL A 127 -13.85 5.73 4.06
CA VAL A 127 -13.59 4.87 2.89
C VAL A 127 -12.23 4.21 3.05
N LEU A 128 -12.23 2.89 3.06
CA LEU A 128 -11.04 2.06 3.17
C LEU A 128 -10.88 1.25 1.89
N TYR A 129 -9.72 1.39 1.23
CA TYR A 129 -9.36 0.54 0.11
C TYR A 129 -8.51 -0.62 0.59
N PHE A 130 -8.90 -1.82 0.18
CA PHE A 130 -8.18 -3.05 0.47
C PHE A 130 -7.51 -3.53 -0.80
N GLU A 131 -6.23 -3.23 -0.92
CA GLU A 131 -5.41 -3.43 -2.11
C GLU A 131 -4.51 -4.66 -1.95
N GLY A 132 -4.21 -5.33 -3.04
CA GLY A 132 -3.22 -6.40 -3.08
C GLY A 132 -3.37 -7.24 -4.34
N GLU A 133 -2.26 -7.54 -4.97
CA GLU A 133 -2.23 -8.46 -6.10
C GLU A 133 -2.41 -9.91 -5.65
N ARG A 134 -2.98 -10.77 -6.51
CA ARG A 134 -3.25 -12.17 -6.17
C ARG A 134 -2.00 -12.96 -5.85
N GLU A 135 -0.88 -12.56 -6.42
CA GLU A 135 0.43 -13.23 -6.30
C GLU A 135 1.21 -12.83 -5.05
N HIS A 136 0.84 -11.74 -4.36
CA HIS A 136 1.53 -11.29 -3.16
C HIS A 136 0.90 -11.86 -1.89
N SER A 137 1.76 -12.27 -0.95
CA SER A 137 1.35 -12.80 0.36
C SER A 137 0.78 -11.74 1.31
N TYR A 138 0.79 -10.47 0.94
CA TYR A 138 0.29 -9.38 1.77
C TYR A 138 -0.85 -8.59 1.13
N ARG A 139 -1.56 -7.83 1.98
CA ARG A 139 -2.63 -6.90 1.59
C ARG A 139 -2.40 -5.57 2.30
N VAL A 140 -2.70 -4.48 1.59
CA VAL A 140 -2.62 -3.12 2.12
C VAL A 140 -4.03 -2.57 2.31
N LEU A 141 -4.34 -2.12 3.52
CA LEU A 141 -5.55 -1.39 3.83
C LEU A 141 -5.21 0.09 3.92
N ARG A 142 -5.83 0.91 3.10
CA ARG A 142 -5.59 2.36 3.02
C ARG A 142 -6.85 3.15 3.27
N ALA A 143 -6.77 4.15 4.12
CA ALA A 143 -7.83 5.15 4.28
C ALA A 143 -7.77 6.16 3.13
N ILE A 144 -8.85 6.27 2.35
CA ILE A 144 -9.01 7.27 1.26
C ILE A 144 -9.84 8.46 1.76
N LYS A 145 -10.80 8.20 2.64
CA LYS A 145 -11.59 9.21 3.33
C LYS A 145 -11.77 8.79 4.79
N ASN A 146 -11.61 9.75 5.68
CA ASN A 146 -11.85 9.54 7.10
C ASN A 146 -12.28 10.87 7.75
N ARG A 147 -13.55 10.97 8.15
CA ARG A 147 -14.08 12.17 8.84
C ARG A 147 -13.64 12.28 10.29
N PHE A 148 -13.13 11.19 10.86
CA PHE A 148 -12.79 11.10 12.29
C PHE A 148 -11.28 11.11 12.55
N GLY A 149 -10.45 11.17 11.49
CA GLY A 149 -9.00 11.12 11.63
C GLY A 149 -8.26 11.32 10.30
N PRO A 150 -6.96 11.10 10.28
CA PRO A 150 -6.15 11.28 9.08
C PRO A 150 -6.51 10.26 7.98
N VAL A 151 -6.39 10.68 6.73
CA VAL A 151 -6.60 9.83 5.54
C VAL A 151 -5.30 9.18 5.04
N SER A 152 -4.17 9.54 5.64
CA SER A 152 -2.85 9.02 5.25
C SER A 152 -2.46 7.71 5.93
N GLU A 153 -3.34 7.15 6.76
CA GLU A 153 -3.11 5.90 7.48
C GLU A 153 -3.16 4.69 6.54
N LEU A 154 -2.21 3.77 6.73
CA LEU A 154 -2.21 2.48 6.07
C LEU A 154 -1.83 1.37 7.03
N ALA A 155 -2.39 0.18 6.80
CA ALA A 155 -2.04 -1.04 7.51
C ALA A 155 -1.68 -2.15 6.50
N ILE A 156 -0.67 -2.94 6.84
CA ILE A 156 -0.24 -4.09 6.04
C ILE A 156 -0.64 -5.36 6.77
N PHE A 157 -1.20 -6.30 6.02
CA PHE A 157 -1.61 -7.61 6.52
C PHE A 157 -0.95 -8.70 5.70
N GLU A 158 -0.39 -9.70 6.35
CA GLU A 158 0.07 -10.94 5.74
C GLU A 158 -1.09 -11.91 5.59
N MET A 159 -1.19 -12.59 4.44
CA MET A 159 -2.20 -13.60 4.16
C MET A 159 -1.70 -14.95 4.66
N GLY A 160 -2.33 -15.48 5.68
CA GLY A 160 -2.03 -16.80 6.23
C GLY A 160 -3.18 -17.79 6.07
N SER A 161 -2.95 -19.06 6.43
CA SER A 161 -3.98 -20.11 6.40
C SER A 161 -5.19 -19.82 7.28
N ARG A 162 -4.99 -19.06 8.35
CA ARG A 162 -6.05 -18.60 9.28
C ARG A 162 -6.57 -17.19 8.99
N GLY A 163 -6.35 -16.67 7.76
CA GLY A 163 -6.77 -15.32 7.36
C GLY A 163 -5.65 -14.29 7.46
N LEU A 164 -6.04 -13.03 7.62
CA LEU A 164 -5.14 -11.89 7.64
C LEU A 164 -4.53 -11.69 9.02
N LYS A 165 -3.20 -11.50 9.06
CA LYS A 165 -2.44 -11.14 10.26
C LYS A 165 -1.82 -9.76 10.07
N ALA A 166 -2.02 -8.85 11.00
CA ALA A 166 -1.42 -7.52 10.93
C ALA A 166 0.11 -7.61 11.01
N VAL A 167 0.79 -6.92 10.09
CA VAL A 167 2.25 -6.76 10.10
C VAL A 167 2.57 -5.53 10.94
N LEU A 168 3.12 -5.73 12.12
CA LEU A 168 3.41 -4.64 13.06
C LEU A 168 4.58 -3.78 12.59
N ASN A 169 5.59 -4.41 11.97
CA ASN A 169 6.74 -3.72 11.38
C ASN A 169 6.84 -4.04 9.88
N PRO A 170 6.22 -3.23 9.01
CA PRO A 170 6.26 -3.42 7.56
C PRO A 170 7.66 -3.33 6.96
N SER A 171 8.50 -2.43 7.45
CA SER A 171 9.86 -2.27 6.96
C SER A 171 10.69 -3.54 7.20
N ALA A 172 10.61 -4.11 8.39
CA ALA A 172 11.26 -5.39 8.70
C ALA A 172 10.68 -6.54 7.83
N PHE A 173 9.39 -6.51 7.53
CA PHE A 173 8.75 -7.50 6.66
C PHE A 173 9.31 -7.45 5.23
N PHE A 174 9.43 -6.26 4.62
CA PHE A 174 9.93 -6.10 3.26
C PHE A 174 11.44 -6.29 3.12
N LEU A 175 12.19 -6.14 4.21
CA LEU A 175 13.65 -6.33 4.21
C LEU A 175 14.09 -7.74 4.65
N LYS A 176 13.16 -8.60 5.07
CA LYS A 176 13.44 -9.92 5.64
C LYS A 176 14.29 -10.82 4.72
N GLU A 177 14.04 -10.77 3.41
CA GLU A 177 14.69 -11.62 2.41
C GLU A 177 15.78 -10.89 1.63
N ARG A 178 16.18 -9.69 2.07
CA ARG A 178 17.24 -8.91 1.40
C ARG A 178 18.56 -9.68 1.41
N PRO A 179 19.19 -9.88 0.23
CA PRO A 179 20.50 -10.53 0.15
C PRO A 179 21.58 -9.61 0.72
N ALA A 180 22.36 -10.10 1.67
CA ALA A 180 23.48 -9.35 2.23
C ALA A 180 24.63 -9.26 1.21
N GLY A 181 25.15 -8.04 0.98
CA GLY A 181 26.34 -7.83 0.15
C GLY A 181 26.14 -8.02 -1.36
N ALA A 182 24.89 -8.01 -1.85
CA ALA A 182 24.62 -8.09 -3.28
C ALA A 182 24.80 -6.73 -3.96
N ALA A 183 25.54 -6.70 -5.08
CA ALA A 183 25.57 -5.54 -5.94
C ALA A 183 24.19 -5.33 -6.60
N GLY A 184 23.79 -4.06 -6.77
CA GLY A 184 22.49 -3.73 -7.32
C GLY A 184 21.36 -3.67 -6.30
N SER A 185 21.60 -3.97 -5.01
CA SER A 185 20.61 -3.88 -3.93
C SER A 185 20.85 -2.65 -3.06
N VAL A 186 19.84 -1.79 -2.93
CA VAL A 186 19.87 -0.57 -2.09
C VAL A 186 18.61 -0.44 -1.28
N VAL A 187 18.75 -0.17 0.01
CA VAL A 187 17.61 0.15 0.86
C VAL A 187 17.32 1.65 0.77
N VAL A 188 16.04 1.95 0.64
CA VAL A 188 15.51 3.31 0.56
C VAL A 188 14.41 3.52 1.58
N CYS A 189 14.24 4.76 2.03
CA CYS A 189 13.14 5.11 2.89
C CYS A 189 12.11 5.95 2.12
N THR A 190 10.92 5.38 1.90
CA THR A 190 9.76 6.04 1.29
C THR A 190 8.73 6.44 2.33
N ILE A 191 7.81 7.34 1.99
CA ILE A 191 6.61 7.62 2.76
C ILE A 191 5.40 7.04 2.02
N LYS A 192 4.68 6.16 2.68
CA LYS A 192 3.43 5.62 2.16
C LYS A 192 2.28 6.09 3.07
N GLY A 193 1.47 7.01 2.56
CA GLY A 193 0.52 7.74 3.41
C GLY A 193 1.25 8.68 4.39
N SER A 194 1.11 8.46 5.69
CA SER A 194 1.85 9.16 6.75
C SER A 194 3.02 8.36 7.31
N ARG A 195 3.15 7.08 6.90
CA ARG A 195 4.08 6.14 7.50
C ARG A 195 5.38 6.04 6.70
N PRO A 196 6.55 6.23 7.32
CA PRO A 196 7.82 5.88 6.70
C PRO A 196 7.91 4.36 6.55
N LEU A 197 8.53 3.94 5.45
CA LEU A 197 8.67 2.54 5.08
C LEU A 197 10.03 2.33 4.43
N LEU A 198 10.81 1.39 4.96
CA LEU A 198 12.03 0.93 4.30
C LEU A 198 11.69 -0.21 3.34
N THR A 199 12.26 -0.11 2.14
CA THR A 199 12.15 -1.14 1.11
C THR A 199 13.43 -1.24 0.32
N GLU A 200 13.60 -2.35 -0.39
CA GLU A 200 14.74 -2.60 -1.23
C GLU A 200 14.42 -2.24 -2.69
N ILE A 201 15.33 -1.49 -3.32
CA ILE A 201 15.40 -1.36 -4.78
C ILE A 201 16.49 -2.29 -5.28
N GLN A 202 16.16 -3.10 -6.27
CA GLN A 202 17.06 -3.99 -6.97
C GLN A 202 17.24 -3.51 -8.40
N ALA A 203 18.48 -3.44 -8.87
CA ALA A 203 18.82 -3.12 -10.25
C ALA A 203 19.72 -4.21 -10.85
N LEU A 204 19.41 -4.60 -12.06
CA LEU A 204 20.24 -5.47 -12.89
C LEU A 204 20.52 -4.76 -14.21
N VAL A 205 21.80 -4.67 -14.55
CA VAL A 205 22.29 -4.17 -15.84
C VAL A 205 23.06 -5.30 -16.51
N SER A 206 22.67 -5.64 -17.73
CA SER A 206 23.29 -6.73 -18.49
C SER A 206 23.40 -6.34 -19.96
N SER A 207 24.41 -6.86 -20.67
CA SER A 207 24.55 -6.62 -22.10
C SER A 207 23.34 -7.11 -22.88
N THR A 208 22.83 -6.27 -23.79
CA THR A 208 21.66 -6.63 -24.60
C THR A 208 22.01 -7.72 -25.61
N LEU A 209 21.13 -8.68 -25.74
CA LEU A 209 21.23 -9.73 -26.77
C LEU A 209 20.70 -9.24 -28.14
N PHE A 210 19.94 -8.15 -28.16
CA PHE A 210 19.29 -7.62 -29.36
C PHE A 210 19.92 -6.28 -29.76
N ALA A 211 20.80 -6.28 -30.74
CA ALA A 211 21.45 -5.09 -31.25
C ALA A 211 20.42 -4.02 -31.66
N GLY A 212 20.54 -2.82 -31.07
CA GLY A 212 19.74 -1.66 -31.43
C GLY A 212 18.47 -1.41 -30.64
N ASN A 213 18.06 -2.29 -29.71
CA ASN A 213 16.86 -2.05 -28.89
C ASN A 213 17.03 -2.53 -27.43
N PRO A 214 17.82 -1.82 -26.61
CA PRO A 214 18.00 -2.17 -25.20
C PRO A 214 16.69 -2.08 -24.40
N ARG A 215 16.46 -3.05 -23.55
CA ARG A 215 15.25 -3.12 -22.71
C ARG A 215 15.38 -2.22 -21.49
N ARG A 216 14.29 -1.54 -21.15
CA ARG A 216 14.15 -0.76 -19.92
C ARG A 216 12.90 -1.23 -19.22
N MET A 217 13.05 -2.05 -18.18
CA MET A 217 11.92 -2.64 -17.47
C MET A 217 11.93 -2.20 -16.01
N THR A 218 10.78 -1.78 -15.52
CA THR A 218 10.60 -1.37 -14.11
C THR A 218 9.40 -2.06 -13.52
N ILE A 219 9.53 -2.55 -12.30
CA ILE A 219 8.44 -3.09 -11.50
C ILE A 219 8.39 -2.28 -10.20
N GLY A 220 7.20 -1.77 -9.88
CA GLY A 220 6.98 -0.98 -8.66
C GLY A 220 7.42 0.48 -8.72
N LEU A 221 7.95 0.97 -9.85
CA LEU A 221 8.34 2.36 -10.09
C LEU A 221 7.75 2.89 -11.40
N ASP A 222 7.64 4.21 -11.51
CA ASP A 222 7.23 4.87 -12.76
C ASP A 222 8.31 4.69 -13.84
N HIS A 223 7.89 4.18 -14.99
CA HIS A 223 8.78 3.88 -16.11
C HIS A 223 9.42 5.14 -16.71
N PHE A 224 8.65 6.21 -16.90
CA PHE A 224 9.17 7.45 -17.49
C PHE A 224 10.17 8.13 -16.57
N ARG A 225 9.86 8.16 -15.26
CA ARG A 225 10.81 8.71 -14.28
C ARG A 225 12.11 7.91 -14.25
N THR A 226 12.03 6.60 -14.27
CA THR A 226 13.21 5.74 -14.32
C THR A 226 14.05 5.99 -15.57
N ALA A 227 13.43 6.14 -16.75
CA ALA A 227 14.14 6.48 -17.98
C ALA A 227 14.87 7.82 -17.89
N MET A 228 14.25 8.84 -17.26
CA MET A 228 14.91 10.13 -16.99
C MET A 228 16.13 9.98 -16.06
N LEU A 229 16.03 9.17 -15.00
CA LEU A 229 17.14 8.91 -14.08
C LEU A 229 18.31 8.22 -14.78
N LEU A 230 18.05 7.25 -15.65
CA LEU A 230 19.07 6.60 -16.46
C LEU A 230 19.79 7.62 -17.38
N ALA A 231 19.05 8.53 -18.02
CA ALA A 231 19.65 9.60 -18.82
C ALA A 231 20.53 10.55 -17.98
N VAL A 232 20.15 10.84 -16.73
CA VAL A 232 20.97 11.61 -15.78
C VAL A 232 22.26 10.83 -15.46
N VAL A 233 22.18 9.53 -15.21
CA VAL A 233 23.36 8.68 -14.96
C VAL A 233 24.30 8.71 -16.17
N GLU A 234 23.78 8.53 -17.39
CA GLU A 234 24.60 8.61 -18.60
C GLU A 234 25.30 9.96 -18.71
N LYS A 235 24.54 11.06 -18.67
CA LYS A 235 25.07 12.39 -18.95
C LYS A 235 25.98 12.93 -17.84
N LYS A 236 25.72 12.61 -16.58
CA LYS A 236 26.44 13.22 -15.43
C LYS A 236 27.53 12.32 -14.87
N LEU A 237 27.42 11.01 -15.02
CA LEU A 237 28.38 10.05 -14.49
C LEU A 237 29.23 9.40 -15.58
N GLY A 238 28.87 9.56 -16.86
CA GLY A 238 29.63 9.04 -17.99
C GLY A 238 29.42 7.54 -18.26
N TYR A 239 28.43 6.94 -17.68
CA TYR A 239 28.02 5.57 -18.05
C TYR A 239 27.24 5.58 -19.36
N SER A 240 27.22 4.45 -20.08
CA SER A 240 26.43 4.30 -21.30
C SER A 240 25.53 3.06 -21.17
N PHE A 241 24.26 3.23 -21.48
CA PHE A 241 23.29 2.13 -21.51
C PHE A 241 22.87 1.75 -22.93
N GLY A 242 23.54 2.27 -23.97
CA GLY A 242 23.19 2.03 -25.37
C GLY A 242 23.24 0.58 -25.81
N GLY A 243 24.07 -0.24 -25.15
CA GLY A 243 24.22 -1.68 -25.37
C GLY A 243 23.78 -2.53 -24.15
N GLU A 244 23.07 -1.95 -23.20
CA GLU A 244 22.76 -2.61 -21.93
C GLU A 244 21.25 -2.64 -21.68
N ASP A 245 20.74 -3.82 -21.32
CA ASP A 245 19.40 -3.98 -20.77
C ASP A 245 19.40 -3.57 -19.29
N VAL A 246 18.41 -2.82 -18.86
CA VAL A 246 18.27 -2.35 -17.48
C VAL A 246 16.95 -2.81 -16.91
N TYR A 247 17.01 -3.52 -15.80
CA TYR A 247 15.86 -4.02 -15.04
C TYR A 247 15.91 -3.43 -13.65
N ILE A 248 14.80 -2.85 -13.18
CA ILE A 248 14.68 -2.28 -11.83
C ILE A 248 13.41 -2.79 -11.19
N ASN A 249 13.54 -3.25 -9.95
CA ASN A 249 12.44 -3.83 -9.19
C ASN A 249 12.41 -3.25 -7.77
N VAL A 250 11.21 -2.93 -7.29
CA VAL A 250 10.97 -2.70 -5.87
C VAL A 250 10.62 -4.04 -5.24
N ALA A 251 11.47 -4.51 -4.32
CA ALA A 251 11.25 -5.80 -3.66
C ALA A 251 9.93 -5.83 -2.90
N GLY A 252 9.32 -7.03 -2.84
CA GLY A 252 8.05 -7.25 -2.17
C GLY A 252 6.82 -6.75 -2.92
N GLY A 253 6.93 -6.33 -4.20
CA GLY A 253 5.79 -5.94 -5.05
C GLY A 253 5.11 -4.64 -4.63
N LEU A 254 5.82 -3.77 -3.94
CA LEU A 254 5.32 -2.42 -3.62
C LEU A 254 5.35 -1.53 -4.86
N VAL A 255 4.29 -0.76 -5.07
CA VAL A 255 4.28 0.33 -6.06
C VAL A 255 4.57 1.64 -5.35
N ILE A 256 5.64 2.33 -5.75
CA ILE A 256 6.12 3.57 -5.13
C ILE A 256 6.28 4.64 -6.19
N ASN A 257 5.52 5.73 -6.06
CA ASN A 257 5.52 6.86 -6.99
C ASN A 257 6.11 8.12 -6.34
N GLU A 258 6.97 7.94 -5.34
CA GLU A 258 7.55 9.05 -4.59
C GLU A 258 8.96 9.42 -5.12
N PRO A 259 9.22 10.71 -5.45
CA PRO A 259 10.52 11.15 -5.92
C PRO A 259 11.70 10.90 -4.97
N ALA A 260 11.44 10.77 -3.68
CA ALA A 260 12.47 10.44 -2.68
C ALA A 260 13.25 9.14 -2.98
N MET A 261 12.72 8.28 -3.86
CA MET A 261 13.33 7.02 -4.27
C MET A 261 14.44 7.19 -5.32
N ASP A 262 14.52 8.33 -6.00
CA ASP A 262 15.41 8.55 -7.15
C ASP A 262 16.87 8.28 -6.82
N LEU A 263 17.36 8.80 -5.70
CA LEU A 263 18.74 8.58 -5.26
C LEU A 263 19.02 7.07 -5.09
N GLY A 264 18.06 6.31 -4.52
CA GLY A 264 18.18 4.87 -4.38
C GLY A 264 18.20 4.13 -5.71
N VAL A 265 17.40 4.54 -6.68
CA VAL A 265 17.40 3.97 -8.04
C VAL A 265 18.78 4.16 -8.69
N ILE A 266 19.33 5.38 -8.64
CA ILE A 266 20.67 5.66 -9.19
C ILE A 266 21.74 4.85 -8.46
N MET A 267 21.68 4.78 -7.13
CA MET A 267 22.66 4.01 -6.34
C MET A 267 22.58 2.50 -6.66
N ALA A 268 21.38 1.94 -6.85
CA ALA A 268 21.22 0.53 -7.23
C ALA A 268 21.80 0.24 -8.62
N VAL A 269 21.51 1.09 -9.61
CA VAL A 269 22.04 0.95 -10.97
C VAL A 269 23.56 1.06 -10.96
N VAL A 270 24.14 2.07 -10.28
CA VAL A 270 25.59 2.26 -10.22
C VAL A 270 26.28 1.16 -9.43
N SER A 271 25.66 0.66 -8.35
CA SER A 271 26.13 -0.50 -7.59
C SER A 271 26.28 -1.73 -8.50
N CYS A 272 25.25 -2.01 -9.32
CA CYS A 272 25.27 -3.09 -10.30
C CYS A 272 26.40 -2.89 -11.33
N LEU A 273 26.49 -1.71 -11.96
CA LEU A 273 27.53 -1.39 -12.96
C LEU A 273 28.96 -1.52 -12.42
N LYS A 274 29.18 -1.15 -11.16
CA LYS A 274 30.48 -1.27 -10.49
C LYS A 274 30.74 -2.67 -9.93
N ASN A 275 29.74 -3.54 -9.92
CA ASN A 275 29.75 -4.81 -9.20
C ASN A 275 30.20 -4.65 -7.74
N LYS A 276 29.70 -3.59 -7.08
CA LYS A 276 30.07 -3.24 -5.70
C LYS A 276 28.82 -3.05 -4.84
N ALA A 277 28.72 -3.84 -3.80
CA ALA A 277 27.58 -3.76 -2.87
C ALA A 277 27.58 -2.43 -2.08
N VAL A 278 26.39 -1.90 -1.83
CA VAL A 278 26.17 -0.82 -0.87
C VAL A 278 26.27 -1.39 0.54
N PRO A 279 26.87 -0.69 1.52
CA PRO A 279 26.95 -1.14 2.90
C PRO A 279 25.58 -1.60 3.42
N PRO A 280 25.49 -2.75 4.13
CA PRO A 280 24.21 -3.35 4.52
C PRO A 280 23.43 -2.52 5.51
N ASP A 281 24.09 -1.67 6.28
CA ASP A 281 23.54 -0.78 7.30
C ASP A 281 23.37 0.68 6.81
N LEU A 282 23.44 0.89 5.47
CA LEU A 282 23.24 2.17 4.83
C LEU A 282 21.88 2.21 4.12
N THR A 283 21.16 3.31 4.27
CA THR A 283 19.96 3.64 3.49
C THR A 283 20.08 5.01 2.86
N VAL A 284 19.31 5.24 1.79
CA VAL A 284 19.35 6.51 1.06
C VAL A 284 17.95 7.02 0.79
N PHE A 285 17.79 8.33 0.65
CA PHE A 285 16.62 8.95 0.05
C PHE A 285 16.96 10.34 -0.50
N GLY A 286 16.26 10.76 -1.54
CA GLY A 286 16.42 12.08 -2.16
C GLY A 286 15.84 12.12 -3.56
N GLU A 287 15.25 13.25 -3.94
CA GLU A 287 14.82 13.50 -5.32
C GLU A 287 16.00 13.92 -6.17
N ILE A 288 16.03 13.51 -7.44
CA ILE A 288 17.09 13.85 -8.38
C ILE A 288 16.54 14.75 -9.48
N GLY A 289 17.17 15.91 -9.64
CA GLY A 289 16.92 16.79 -10.79
C GLY A 289 17.75 16.43 -12.01
N LEU A 290 17.36 16.95 -13.18
CA LEU A 290 17.99 16.64 -14.46
C LEU A 290 19.45 17.14 -14.57
N SER A 291 19.88 18.08 -13.69
CA SER A 291 21.28 18.51 -13.58
C SER A 291 22.13 17.57 -12.74
N GLY A 292 21.53 16.57 -12.09
CA GLY A 292 22.17 15.63 -11.18
C GLY A 292 22.25 16.16 -9.74
N GLU A 293 21.52 17.24 -9.43
CA GLU A 293 21.37 17.77 -8.08
C GLU A 293 20.46 16.84 -7.23
N VAL A 294 20.75 16.77 -5.94
CA VAL A 294 19.93 16.06 -4.95
C VAL A 294 19.06 17.08 -4.23
N ARG A 295 17.76 16.97 -4.41
CA ARG A 295 16.74 17.88 -3.90
C ARG A 295 16.11 17.38 -2.60
N SER A 296 15.68 18.32 -1.77
CA SER A 296 14.98 18.03 -0.51
C SER A 296 13.69 17.24 -0.75
N VAL A 297 13.35 16.41 0.23
CA VAL A 297 12.12 15.63 0.26
C VAL A 297 11.36 15.90 1.56
N SER A 298 10.08 15.55 1.57
CA SER A 298 9.22 15.71 2.73
C SER A 298 9.59 14.74 3.86
N GLN A 299 9.30 15.15 5.11
CA GLN A 299 9.40 14.33 6.32
C GLN A 299 10.78 13.65 6.53
N PRO A 300 11.91 14.34 6.39
CA PRO A 300 13.23 13.73 6.49
C PRO A 300 13.47 13.07 7.85
N LEU A 301 13.04 13.72 8.94
CA LEU A 301 13.19 13.20 10.29
C LEU A 301 12.45 11.87 10.51
N ALA A 302 11.23 11.73 9.98
CA ALA A 302 10.46 10.49 10.09
C ALA A 302 11.18 9.33 9.37
N ARG A 303 11.79 9.60 8.20
CA ARG A 303 12.58 8.62 7.44
C ARG A 303 13.82 8.18 8.22
N VAL A 304 14.54 9.11 8.81
CA VAL A 304 15.74 8.83 9.59
C VAL A 304 15.38 8.03 10.85
N LYS A 305 14.31 8.40 11.57
CA LYS A 305 13.83 7.65 12.75
C LYS A 305 13.44 6.21 12.39
N GLU A 306 12.78 5.98 11.27
CA GLU A 306 12.45 4.63 10.81
C GLU A 306 13.71 3.82 10.49
N ALA A 307 14.68 4.42 9.80
CA ALA A 307 15.97 3.77 9.54
C ALA A 307 16.71 3.39 10.83
N ALA A 308 16.81 4.32 11.77
CA ALA A 308 17.43 4.08 13.08
C ALA A 308 16.73 2.94 13.86
N SER A 309 15.38 2.91 13.85
CA SER A 309 14.59 1.89 14.54
C SER A 309 14.85 0.46 14.04
N LEU A 310 15.34 0.32 12.81
CA LEU A 310 15.71 -0.95 12.18
C LEU A 310 17.20 -1.24 12.18
N GLY A 311 17.98 -0.43 12.91
CA GLY A 311 19.40 -0.66 13.12
C GLY A 311 20.32 -0.17 11.99
N PHE A 312 19.79 0.60 11.03
CA PHE A 312 20.65 1.28 10.05
C PHE A 312 21.55 2.29 10.76
N LYS A 313 22.82 2.34 10.34
CA LYS A 313 23.85 3.19 10.94
C LYS A 313 24.14 4.43 10.13
N THR A 314 23.84 4.42 8.84
CA THR A 314 24.13 5.53 7.93
C THR A 314 22.92 5.85 7.04
N VAL A 315 22.61 7.14 6.93
CA VAL A 315 21.62 7.65 5.98
C VAL A 315 22.27 8.67 5.08
N VAL A 316 22.21 8.44 3.77
CA VAL A 316 22.58 9.43 2.76
C VAL A 316 21.32 10.16 2.32
N LEU A 317 21.32 11.48 2.48
CA LEU A 317 20.13 12.31 2.27
C LEU A 317 20.49 13.66 1.63
N PRO A 318 19.50 14.40 1.10
CA PRO A 318 19.75 15.75 0.57
C PRO A 318 20.35 16.66 1.65
N LYS A 319 21.40 17.41 1.32
CA LYS A 319 22.03 18.36 2.26
C LYS A 319 21.02 19.37 2.82
N ALA A 320 20.05 19.78 2.00
CA ALA A 320 18.98 20.68 2.43
C ALA A 320 17.99 20.05 3.45
N ASN A 321 18.03 18.73 3.64
CA ASN A 321 17.25 18.03 4.65
C ASN A 321 18.02 17.72 5.94
N LEU A 322 19.31 18.08 6.01
CA LEU A 322 20.05 18.04 7.26
C LEU A 322 19.47 19.09 8.20
N GLY A 323 18.90 18.66 9.32
CA GLY A 323 18.44 19.52 10.39
C GLY A 323 19.53 19.70 11.45
N GLU A 324 19.24 20.56 12.43
CA GLU A 324 20.09 20.77 13.63
C GLU A 324 19.93 19.62 14.64
N GLU A 325 18.98 18.71 14.44
CA GLU A 325 18.71 17.60 15.36
C GLU A 325 19.86 16.59 15.30
N ASN A 326 20.60 16.51 16.40
CA ASN A 326 21.64 15.51 16.59
C ASN A 326 20.99 14.16 16.91
N MET A 327 21.21 13.16 16.05
CA MET A 327 20.77 11.78 16.26
C MET A 327 22.00 10.92 16.56
N PRO A 328 22.34 10.65 17.83
CA PRO A 328 23.63 10.08 18.22
C PRO A 328 23.88 8.67 17.66
N ASP A 329 22.81 7.95 17.34
CA ASP A 329 22.91 6.54 16.92
C ASP A 329 22.98 6.33 15.41
N ILE A 330 22.92 7.40 14.61
CA ILE A 330 22.90 7.29 13.14
C ILE A 330 23.75 8.40 12.49
N ASN A 331 24.60 8.02 11.55
CA ASN A 331 25.43 8.94 10.79
C ASN A 331 24.63 9.52 9.61
N LEU A 332 24.49 10.82 9.53
CA LEU A 332 23.76 11.53 8.48
C LEU A 332 24.76 12.15 7.49
N ILE A 333 24.74 11.70 6.25
CA ILE A 333 25.58 12.18 5.17
C ILE A 333 24.73 13.02 4.21
N GLY A 334 24.83 14.34 4.34
CA GLY A 334 24.13 15.28 3.47
C GLY A 334 24.85 15.48 2.16
N VAL A 335 24.18 15.27 1.02
CA VAL A 335 24.75 15.38 -0.31
C VAL A 335 24.00 16.40 -1.18
N GLN A 336 24.72 17.10 -2.06
CA GLN A 336 24.14 18.09 -2.98
C GLN A 336 23.94 17.55 -4.40
N ASN A 337 24.68 16.52 -4.79
CA ASN A 337 24.60 15.95 -6.13
C ASN A 337 24.96 14.45 -6.12
N ILE A 338 24.62 13.77 -7.21
CA ILE A 338 24.84 12.32 -7.35
C ILE A 338 26.33 11.91 -7.29
N LYS A 339 27.27 12.77 -7.72
CA LYS A 339 28.71 12.47 -7.65
C LYS A 339 29.19 12.42 -6.20
N GLU A 340 28.71 13.37 -5.38
CA GLU A 340 29.00 13.41 -3.95
C GLU A 340 28.41 12.18 -3.24
N ALA A 341 27.17 11.82 -3.55
CA ALA A 341 26.54 10.61 -3.00
C ALA A 341 27.34 9.35 -3.32
N LEU A 342 27.81 9.20 -4.58
CA LEU A 342 28.62 8.05 -4.97
C LEU A 342 29.96 7.96 -4.23
N ARG A 343 30.63 9.10 -3.99
CA ARG A 343 31.92 9.13 -3.25
C ARG A 343 31.77 8.71 -1.79
N ASN A 344 30.59 8.95 -1.22
CA ASN A 344 30.30 8.59 0.18
C ASN A 344 29.83 7.15 0.35
N ILE A 345 29.42 6.48 -0.75
CA ILE A 345 28.87 5.12 -0.69
C ILE A 345 29.88 4.09 -1.22
N PHE A 346 30.65 4.45 -2.26
CA PHE A 346 31.59 3.58 -2.97
C PHE A 346 33.03 4.08 -2.92
#